data_0dd9bb1d4aa62335b647a431b04fdad0
#
_entry.id   0dd9bb1d4aa62335b647a431b04fdad0
#
_cell.length_a   1.000
_cell.length_b   1.000
_cell.length_c   1.000
_cell.angle_alpha   90.00
_cell.angle_beta   90.00
_cell.angle_gamma   90.00
#
_symmetry.space_group_name_H-M   'P 1'
#
loop_
_entity.id
_entity.type
_entity.pdbx_description
1 polymer ?
#
loop_
_entity_poly.entity_id
_entity_poly.type
_entity_poly.pdbx_seq_one_letter_code
_entity_poly.pdbx_strand_id
1 'polypeptide(L)'
;MADFFNGFWHWYIAVITVLSILGCGILLWSQSTHRVKLRADGTPEKTTGHVWDEDLTELNTPMPRWWIVLFYLTIVFGIGYLLLYPGLGSYAGSLNWNSTGEYKAELKQAKAEYGPLFARYAGQDLKAVARDPQAHAIGERLFLTYCAQCHGSDARGSKGFPNLADSDWLHGGEPSTIKQSIMQGRVGTMPAMGAVLGSDKDIESVAHYVRNLSGLAADPIKVAFGKPKFAACAACHGVEGKGNPMLGAPNLADKVWLYGGSQETVMETIRKGRANTMPAFGEFLGEEKVHVLAAYVWSLSNQPIVTAEAK
;
A
#
# COMPACT_ATOMS: atom_id res chain seq x y z
N MET A 1 24.80 -4.82 -9.04
CA MET A 1 25.23 -6.19 -9.33
C MET A 1 24.05 -7.09 -9.09
N ALA A 2 23.84 -8.08 -9.96
CA ALA A 2 22.84 -9.10 -9.70
C ALA A 2 23.35 -9.99 -8.55
N ASP A 3 22.52 -10.19 -7.51
CA ASP A 3 22.88 -10.98 -6.34
C ASP A 3 22.62 -12.47 -6.64
N PHE A 4 23.55 -13.09 -7.38
CA PHE A 4 23.49 -14.52 -7.62
C PHE A 4 24.12 -15.29 -6.45
N PHE A 5 23.48 -16.38 -6.03
CA PHE A 5 24.00 -17.26 -4.96
C PHE A 5 25.36 -17.89 -5.29
N ASN A 6 25.68 -18.05 -6.58
CA ASN A 6 26.97 -18.56 -7.05
C ASN A 6 27.23 -18.14 -8.49
N GLY A 7 28.46 -18.39 -8.97
CA GLY A 7 28.91 -18.06 -10.34
C GLY A 7 28.22 -18.85 -11.47
N PHE A 8 27.54 -19.95 -11.17
CA PHE A 8 26.81 -20.75 -12.16
C PHE A 8 25.76 -19.92 -12.90
N TRP A 9 24.96 -19.15 -12.17
CA TRP A 9 23.87 -18.36 -12.76
C TRP A 9 24.37 -17.25 -13.69
N HIS A 10 25.54 -16.67 -13.39
CA HIS A 10 26.17 -15.71 -14.28
C HIS A 10 26.45 -16.33 -15.65
N TRP A 11 27.14 -17.47 -15.68
CA TRP A 11 27.47 -18.14 -16.92
C TRP A 11 26.27 -18.71 -17.63
N TYR A 12 25.32 -19.29 -16.90
CA TYR A 12 24.07 -19.81 -17.45
C TYR A 12 23.32 -18.74 -18.25
N ILE A 13 23.11 -17.55 -17.66
CA ILE A 13 22.40 -16.44 -18.31
C ILE A 13 23.22 -15.92 -19.50
N ALA A 14 24.49 -15.67 -19.32
CA ALA A 14 25.33 -15.13 -20.39
C ALA A 14 25.40 -16.07 -21.60
N VAL A 15 25.63 -17.36 -21.39
CA VAL A 15 25.73 -18.35 -22.45
C VAL A 15 24.43 -18.54 -23.19
N ILE A 16 23.31 -18.72 -22.47
CA ILE A 16 21.99 -18.93 -23.11
C ILE A 16 21.56 -17.69 -23.91
N THR A 17 21.82 -16.50 -23.38
CA THR A 17 21.48 -15.23 -24.07
C THR A 17 22.28 -15.09 -25.36
N VAL A 18 23.60 -15.29 -25.30
CA VAL A 18 24.46 -15.19 -26.48
C VAL A 18 24.11 -16.24 -27.53
N LEU A 19 23.94 -17.50 -27.11
CA LEU A 19 23.54 -18.58 -28.02
C LEU A 19 22.17 -18.34 -28.66
N SER A 20 21.21 -17.79 -27.92
CA SER A 20 19.89 -17.46 -28.46
C SER A 20 19.95 -16.35 -29.51
N ILE A 21 20.71 -15.28 -29.26
CA ILE A 21 20.91 -14.19 -30.22
C ILE A 21 21.63 -14.68 -31.49
N LEU A 22 22.68 -15.48 -31.32
CA LEU A 22 23.41 -16.11 -32.45
C LEU A 22 22.48 -17.05 -33.23
N GLY A 23 21.70 -17.88 -32.53
CA GLY A 23 20.72 -18.79 -33.15
C GLY A 23 19.68 -18.02 -33.96
N CYS A 24 19.13 -16.92 -33.44
CA CYS A 24 18.21 -16.04 -34.16
C CYS A 24 18.90 -15.45 -35.40
N GLY A 25 20.13 -14.97 -35.30
CA GLY A 25 20.89 -14.43 -36.42
C GLY A 25 21.14 -15.48 -37.52
N ILE A 26 21.54 -16.70 -37.15
CA ILE A 26 21.77 -17.81 -38.07
C ILE A 26 20.46 -18.22 -38.75
N LEU A 27 19.40 -18.37 -37.99
CA LEU A 27 18.08 -18.71 -38.53
C LEU A 27 17.61 -17.65 -39.55
N LEU A 28 17.69 -16.36 -39.17
CA LEU A 28 17.31 -15.27 -40.05
C LEU A 28 18.14 -15.22 -41.32
N TRP A 29 19.47 -15.41 -41.21
CA TRP A 29 20.36 -15.47 -42.36
C TRP A 29 20.00 -16.65 -43.27
N SER A 30 19.79 -17.84 -42.71
CA SER A 30 19.39 -19.05 -43.44
C SER A 30 18.07 -18.81 -44.21
N GLN A 31 17.06 -18.25 -43.55
CA GLN A 31 15.75 -17.98 -44.18
C GLN A 31 15.80 -16.83 -45.18
N SER A 32 16.62 -15.80 -44.97
CA SER A 32 16.78 -14.66 -45.91
C SER A 32 17.47 -15.05 -47.19
N THR A 33 18.36 -16.07 -47.13
CA THR A 33 19.10 -16.58 -48.30
C THR A 33 18.34 -17.68 -49.04
N HIS A 34 17.25 -18.23 -48.45
CA HIS A 34 16.46 -19.26 -49.06
C HIS A 34 15.70 -18.72 -50.28
N ARG A 35 15.99 -19.26 -51.46
CA ARG A 35 15.32 -18.87 -52.71
C ARG A 35 14.11 -19.78 -52.96
N VAL A 36 12.93 -19.19 -52.86
CA VAL A 36 11.70 -19.88 -53.24
C VAL A 36 11.51 -19.77 -54.75
N LYS A 37 11.31 -20.89 -55.42
CA LYS A 37 10.96 -20.90 -56.87
C LYS A 37 9.51 -20.45 -56.99
N LEU A 38 9.28 -19.42 -57.81
CA LEU A 38 7.97 -18.90 -58.12
C LEU A 38 7.50 -19.40 -59.49
N ARG A 39 6.21 -19.66 -59.63
CA ARG A 39 5.54 -19.90 -60.92
C ARG A 39 5.45 -18.61 -61.72
N ALA A 40 5.02 -18.70 -63.00
CA ALA A 40 4.86 -17.55 -63.86
C ALA A 40 3.84 -16.51 -63.36
N ASP A 41 2.90 -16.95 -62.53
CA ASP A 41 1.89 -16.10 -61.85
C ASP A 41 2.38 -15.45 -60.55
N GLY A 42 3.67 -15.68 -60.19
CA GLY A 42 4.25 -15.15 -58.94
C GLY A 42 3.95 -15.97 -57.70
N THR A 43 3.21 -17.08 -57.78
CA THR A 43 2.93 -17.96 -56.64
C THR A 43 4.09 -18.94 -56.41
N PRO A 44 4.34 -19.37 -55.15
CA PRO A 44 5.35 -20.39 -54.86
C PRO A 44 5.06 -21.71 -55.57
N GLU A 45 6.11 -22.33 -56.14
CA GLU A 45 6.01 -23.56 -56.88
C GLU A 45 5.72 -24.78 -55.92
N LYS A 46 6.11 -24.66 -54.65
CA LYS A 46 5.95 -25.70 -53.63
C LYS A 46 5.25 -25.15 -52.40
N THR A 47 4.50 -26.07 -51.75
CA THR A 47 3.92 -25.86 -50.42
C THR A 47 4.97 -26.14 -49.34
N THR A 48 4.70 -25.74 -48.11
CA THR A 48 5.54 -26.08 -46.92
C THR A 48 5.46 -27.57 -46.58
N GLY A 49 4.48 -28.31 -47.13
CA GLY A 49 4.16 -29.70 -46.82
C GLY A 49 3.16 -29.87 -45.68
N HIS A 50 2.77 -28.79 -45.01
CA HIS A 50 1.71 -28.84 -43.99
C HIS A 50 0.33 -28.74 -44.66
N VAL A 51 -0.59 -29.55 -44.18
CA VAL A 51 -2.02 -29.58 -44.58
C VAL A 51 -2.85 -29.32 -43.35
N TRP A 52 -3.71 -28.32 -43.41
CA TRP A 52 -4.64 -27.92 -42.34
C TRP A 52 -6.07 -28.22 -42.81
N ASP A 53 -6.95 -28.58 -41.92
CA ASP A 53 -8.39 -28.86 -42.22
C ASP A 53 -8.61 -29.74 -43.45
N GLU A 54 -7.82 -30.82 -43.60
CA GLU A 54 -7.87 -31.84 -44.63
C GLU A 54 -7.39 -31.40 -46.03
N ASP A 55 -7.60 -30.14 -46.43
CA ASP A 55 -7.33 -29.69 -47.82
C ASP A 55 -6.57 -28.33 -47.92
N LEU A 56 -6.45 -27.58 -46.83
CA LEU A 56 -5.78 -26.29 -46.81
C LEU A 56 -4.25 -26.47 -46.75
N THR A 57 -3.58 -26.12 -47.85
CA THR A 57 -2.12 -26.20 -47.94
C THR A 57 -1.46 -24.82 -47.82
N GLU A 58 -0.38 -24.76 -47.15
CA GLU A 58 0.40 -23.54 -46.91
C GLU A 58 1.44 -23.37 -48.03
N LEU A 59 1.42 -22.22 -48.73
CA LEU A 59 2.41 -21.91 -49.75
C LEU A 59 3.73 -21.46 -49.14
N ASN A 60 4.86 -21.98 -49.66
CA ASN A 60 6.19 -21.57 -49.22
C ASN A 60 6.56 -20.22 -49.84
N THR A 61 6.09 -19.13 -49.21
CA THR A 61 6.34 -17.77 -49.66
C THR A 61 7.69 -17.23 -49.10
N PRO A 62 8.43 -16.40 -49.87
CA PRO A 62 9.63 -15.76 -49.38
C PRO A 62 9.29 -14.77 -48.27
N MET A 63 10.18 -14.65 -47.27
CA MET A 63 10.01 -13.72 -46.15
C MET A 63 10.01 -12.24 -46.68
N PRO A 64 9.07 -11.38 -46.26
CA PRO A 64 9.01 -9.98 -46.69
C PRO A 64 10.32 -9.24 -46.32
N ARG A 65 10.86 -8.44 -47.26
CA ARG A 65 12.14 -7.72 -47.03
C ARG A 65 12.12 -6.80 -45.82
N TRP A 66 11.03 -6.09 -45.61
CA TRP A 66 10.88 -5.19 -44.44
C TRP A 66 10.95 -5.95 -43.12
N TRP A 67 10.44 -7.18 -43.09
CA TRP A 67 10.46 -8.03 -41.90
C TRP A 67 11.88 -8.50 -41.58
N ILE A 68 12.62 -8.91 -42.61
CA ILE A 68 14.04 -9.28 -42.48
C ILE A 68 14.85 -8.09 -41.92
N VAL A 69 14.67 -6.89 -42.49
CA VAL A 69 15.37 -5.69 -42.04
C VAL A 69 15.00 -5.35 -40.60
N LEU A 70 13.69 -5.37 -40.27
CA LEU A 70 13.23 -5.10 -38.88
C LEU A 70 13.86 -6.07 -37.89
N PHE A 71 13.92 -7.37 -38.23
CA PHE A 71 14.48 -8.36 -37.33
C PHE A 71 16.01 -8.20 -37.15
N TYR A 72 16.75 -7.88 -38.19
CA TYR A 72 18.17 -7.53 -38.04
C TYR A 72 18.36 -6.29 -37.16
N LEU A 73 17.53 -5.27 -37.32
CA LEU A 73 17.56 -4.08 -36.45
C LEU A 73 17.30 -4.43 -34.99
N THR A 74 16.38 -5.34 -34.68
CA THR A 74 16.16 -5.79 -33.30
C THR A 74 17.36 -6.56 -32.73
N ILE A 75 18.04 -7.35 -33.54
CA ILE A 75 19.27 -8.05 -33.10
C ILE A 75 20.38 -7.03 -32.81
N VAL A 76 20.60 -6.07 -33.70
CA VAL A 76 21.61 -5.00 -33.52
C VAL A 76 21.28 -4.17 -32.27
N PHE A 77 20.01 -3.80 -32.10
CA PHE A 77 19.55 -3.11 -30.90
C PHE A 77 19.80 -3.95 -29.63
N GLY A 78 19.43 -5.23 -29.65
CA GLY A 78 19.63 -6.14 -28.50
C GLY A 78 21.11 -6.28 -28.11
N ILE A 79 22.02 -6.41 -29.09
CA ILE A 79 23.46 -6.44 -28.83
C ILE A 79 23.92 -5.09 -28.24
N GLY A 80 23.50 -3.97 -28.84
CA GLY A 80 23.84 -2.63 -28.32
C GLY A 80 23.33 -2.43 -26.90
N TYR A 81 22.10 -2.85 -26.61
CA TYR A 81 21.52 -2.79 -25.28
C TYR A 81 22.34 -3.61 -24.25
N LEU A 82 22.70 -4.85 -24.58
CA LEU A 82 23.45 -5.73 -23.68
C LEU A 82 24.89 -5.26 -23.44
N LEU A 83 25.48 -4.50 -24.36
CA LEU A 83 26.77 -3.85 -24.16
C LEU A 83 26.67 -2.62 -23.24
N LEU A 84 25.59 -1.86 -23.33
CA LEU A 84 25.39 -0.62 -22.58
C LEU A 84 24.79 -0.85 -21.20
N TYR A 85 23.82 -1.74 -21.09
CA TYR A 85 23.01 -1.99 -19.90
C TYR A 85 23.22 -3.41 -19.34
N PRO A 86 22.90 -3.66 -18.07
CA PRO A 86 23.00 -5.00 -17.49
C PRO A 86 21.99 -5.97 -18.14
N GLY A 87 22.44 -7.17 -18.46
CA GLY A 87 21.64 -8.22 -19.10
C GLY A 87 22.41 -9.51 -19.35
N LEU A 88 23.73 -9.47 -19.19
CA LEU A 88 24.64 -10.63 -19.34
C LEU A 88 25.15 -11.08 -17.96
N GLY A 89 24.26 -11.69 -17.17
CA GLY A 89 24.62 -12.19 -15.84
C GLY A 89 25.12 -11.07 -14.91
N SER A 90 26.34 -11.17 -14.42
CA SER A 90 26.96 -10.16 -13.54
C SER A 90 27.59 -8.97 -14.27
N TYR A 91 27.52 -8.92 -15.59
CA TYR A 91 28.03 -7.77 -16.34
C TYR A 91 27.11 -6.57 -16.14
N ALA A 92 27.66 -5.47 -15.66
CA ALA A 92 26.91 -4.27 -15.29
C ALA A 92 26.56 -3.36 -16.49
N GLY A 93 27.02 -3.70 -17.70
CA GLY A 93 26.96 -2.80 -18.85
C GLY A 93 28.01 -1.70 -18.77
N SER A 94 28.36 -1.10 -19.92
CA SER A 94 29.36 -0.01 -19.97
C SER A 94 28.87 1.28 -19.32
N LEU A 95 27.56 1.50 -19.23
CA LEU A 95 26.96 2.63 -18.53
C LEU A 95 26.86 2.42 -17.01
N ASN A 96 27.11 1.20 -16.53
CA ASN A 96 27.02 0.84 -15.11
C ASN A 96 25.68 1.26 -14.46
N TRP A 97 24.64 1.30 -15.28
CA TRP A 97 23.30 1.67 -14.85
C TRP A 97 22.60 0.51 -14.13
N ASN A 98 21.87 0.81 -13.09
CA ASN A 98 20.91 -0.11 -12.49
C ASN A 98 19.79 0.66 -11.77
N SER A 99 18.60 0.07 -11.70
CA SER A 99 17.42 0.70 -11.12
C SER A 99 17.59 1.10 -9.65
N THR A 100 18.33 0.30 -8.88
CA THR A 100 18.64 0.62 -7.47
C THR A 100 19.55 1.85 -7.34
N GLY A 101 20.54 1.98 -8.25
CA GLY A 101 21.43 3.13 -8.29
C GLY A 101 20.70 4.41 -8.67
N GLU A 102 19.85 4.34 -9.68
CA GLU A 102 18.99 5.45 -10.10
C GLU A 102 18.06 5.89 -8.96
N TYR A 103 17.33 4.95 -8.35
CA TYR A 103 16.48 5.21 -7.20
C TYR A 103 17.24 5.90 -6.04
N LYS A 104 18.45 5.42 -5.71
CA LYS A 104 19.28 6.05 -4.67
C LYS A 104 19.73 7.46 -5.04
N ALA A 105 20.02 7.70 -6.33
CA ALA A 105 20.38 9.03 -6.82
C ALA A 105 19.18 9.99 -6.72
N GLU A 106 18.00 9.55 -7.13
CA GLU A 106 16.75 10.32 -7.02
C GLU A 106 16.41 10.63 -5.55
N LEU A 107 16.53 9.65 -4.66
CA LEU A 107 16.32 9.88 -3.22
C LEU A 107 17.31 10.90 -2.65
N LYS A 108 18.58 10.82 -3.07
CA LYS A 108 19.60 11.79 -2.64
C LYS A 108 19.26 13.19 -3.14
N GLN A 109 18.85 13.32 -4.38
CA GLN A 109 18.43 14.59 -4.97
C GLN A 109 17.19 15.14 -4.25
N ALA A 110 16.15 14.33 -4.06
CA ALA A 110 14.93 14.70 -3.34
C ALA A 110 15.25 15.14 -1.90
N LYS A 111 16.15 14.44 -1.21
CA LYS A 111 16.58 14.82 0.13
C LYS A 111 17.35 16.15 0.14
N ALA A 112 18.19 16.41 -0.87
CA ALA A 112 18.90 17.69 -0.97
C ALA A 112 17.95 18.85 -1.26
N GLU A 113 16.93 18.65 -2.08
CA GLU A 113 15.95 19.66 -2.48
C GLU A 113 14.91 19.95 -1.37
N TYR A 114 14.30 18.89 -0.83
CA TYR A 114 13.19 19.01 0.12
C TYR A 114 13.61 18.90 1.59
N GLY A 115 14.79 18.33 1.89
CA GLY A 115 15.28 18.16 3.26
C GLY A 115 15.30 19.47 4.06
N PRO A 116 15.84 20.58 3.54
CA PRO A 116 15.85 21.84 4.26
C PRO A 116 14.47 22.37 4.64
N LEU A 117 13.46 22.09 3.81
CA LEU A 117 12.07 22.48 4.07
C LEU A 117 11.50 21.72 5.28
N PHE A 118 11.72 20.43 5.37
CA PHE A 118 11.23 19.63 6.50
C PHE A 118 12.05 19.89 7.77
N ALA A 119 13.38 20.06 7.65
CA ALA A 119 14.25 20.38 8.76
C ALA A 119 13.86 21.71 9.45
N ARG A 120 13.35 22.68 8.70
CA ARG A 120 12.82 23.93 9.25
C ARG A 120 11.72 23.70 10.28
N TYR A 121 10.87 22.69 10.08
CA TYR A 121 9.74 22.39 10.96
C TYR A 121 10.11 21.41 12.09
N ALA A 122 11.11 20.56 11.90
CA ALA A 122 11.44 19.47 12.83
C ALA A 122 11.75 19.93 14.26
N GLY A 123 12.32 21.12 14.42
CA GLY A 123 12.65 21.71 15.73
C GLY A 123 11.56 22.60 16.34
N GLN A 124 10.40 22.75 15.67
CA GLN A 124 9.32 23.63 16.12
C GLN A 124 8.27 22.85 16.91
N ASP A 125 7.54 23.55 17.78
CA ASP A 125 6.38 22.98 18.45
C ASP A 125 5.31 22.56 17.46
N LEU A 126 4.72 21.36 17.64
CA LEU A 126 3.74 20.79 16.73
C LEU A 126 2.49 21.68 16.56
N LYS A 127 2.05 22.37 17.62
CA LYS A 127 0.91 23.28 17.57
C LYS A 127 1.25 24.56 16.79
N ALA A 128 2.52 24.97 16.79
CA ALA A 128 2.99 26.09 15.98
C ALA A 128 3.05 25.68 14.49
N VAL A 129 3.60 24.50 14.20
CA VAL A 129 3.65 23.92 12.83
C VAL A 129 2.24 23.76 12.25
N ALA A 130 1.28 23.33 13.05
CA ALA A 130 -0.12 23.16 12.64
C ALA A 130 -0.79 24.47 12.17
N ARG A 131 -0.27 25.64 12.60
CA ARG A 131 -0.76 26.96 12.21
C ARG A 131 -0.06 27.55 10.98
N ASP A 132 1.06 26.97 10.56
CA ASP A 132 1.78 27.43 9.37
C ASP A 132 1.06 26.91 8.11
N PRO A 133 0.58 27.83 7.21
CA PRO A 133 -0.19 27.43 6.02
C PRO A 133 0.61 26.54 5.06
N GLN A 134 1.94 26.73 4.99
CA GLN A 134 2.80 25.92 4.13
C GLN A 134 2.96 24.51 4.71
N ALA A 135 3.19 24.38 6.01
CA ALA A 135 3.24 23.09 6.69
C ALA A 135 1.91 22.34 6.58
N HIS A 136 0.78 23.07 6.74
CA HIS A 136 -0.55 22.50 6.58
C HIS A 136 -0.75 21.91 5.19
N ALA A 137 -0.44 22.66 4.12
CA ALA A 137 -0.57 22.18 2.73
C ALA A 137 0.36 21.00 2.42
N ILE A 138 1.53 20.91 3.06
CA ILE A 138 2.44 19.76 2.94
C ILE A 138 1.86 18.56 3.68
N GLY A 139 1.38 18.76 4.92
CA GLY A 139 0.76 17.73 5.75
C GLY A 139 -0.47 17.13 5.10
N GLU A 140 -1.33 17.96 4.49
CA GLU A 140 -2.49 17.51 3.71
C GLU A 140 -2.08 16.60 2.56
N ARG A 141 -1.08 16.99 1.76
CA ARG A 141 -0.60 16.15 0.65
C ARG A 141 -0.02 14.82 1.15
N LEU A 142 0.74 14.82 2.23
CA LEU A 142 1.23 13.58 2.86
C LEU A 142 0.07 12.71 3.34
N PHE A 143 -0.94 13.30 3.96
CA PHE A 143 -2.13 12.61 4.44
C PHE A 143 -2.90 11.97 3.28
N LEU A 144 -3.19 12.73 2.23
CA LEU A 144 -3.89 12.23 1.04
C LEU A 144 -3.14 11.10 0.34
N THR A 145 -1.80 11.14 0.37
CA THR A 145 -0.96 10.12 -0.26
C THR A 145 -0.88 8.83 0.54
N TYR A 146 -0.76 8.89 1.87
CA TYR A 146 -0.40 7.73 2.69
C TYR A 146 -1.46 7.30 3.69
N CYS A 147 -2.42 8.18 4.03
CA CYS A 147 -3.36 7.94 5.13
C CYS A 147 -4.81 7.84 4.66
N ALA A 148 -5.16 8.56 3.58
CA ALA A 148 -6.53 8.66 3.08
C ALA A 148 -7.14 7.32 2.66
N GLN A 149 -6.33 6.35 2.25
CA GLN A 149 -6.81 5.02 1.88
C GLN A 149 -7.57 4.33 3.04
N CYS A 150 -7.14 4.56 4.27
CA CYS A 150 -7.77 3.98 5.47
C CYS A 150 -8.68 4.99 6.17
N HIS A 151 -8.21 6.25 6.34
CA HIS A 151 -8.92 7.26 7.12
C HIS A 151 -9.89 8.13 6.31
N GLY A 152 -10.00 7.91 4.99
CA GLY A 152 -10.79 8.78 4.09
C GLY A 152 -10.04 10.05 3.72
N SER A 153 -10.36 10.64 2.56
CA SER A 153 -9.76 11.91 2.11
C SER A 153 -10.20 13.10 2.96
N ASP A 154 -11.35 12.99 3.62
CA ASP A 154 -11.89 13.95 4.57
C ASP A 154 -11.49 13.65 6.03
N ALA A 155 -10.62 12.64 6.23
CA ALA A 155 -10.14 12.16 7.52
C ALA A 155 -11.23 11.66 8.48
N ARG A 156 -12.47 11.43 8.00
CA ARG A 156 -13.60 10.99 8.84
C ARG A 156 -13.63 9.49 9.10
N GLY A 157 -12.68 8.77 8.54
CA GLY A 157 -12.56 7.33 8.73
C GLY A 157 -13.66 6.52 8.04
N SER A 158 -13.74 5.27 8.44
CA SER A 158 -14.76 4.33 8.01
C SER A 158 -14.88 3.20 9.03
N LYS A 159 -15.74 2.21 8.79
CA LYS A 159 -15.89 1.08 9.70
C LYS A 159 -14.55 0.38 9.98
N GLY A 160 -14.08 0.45 11.21
CA GLY A 160 -12.79 -0.09 11.65
C GLY A 160 -11.61 0.87 11.54
N PHE A 161 -11.78 2.04 10.94
CA PHE A 161 -10.75 3.09 10.84
C PHE A 161 -11.26 4.38 11.51
N PRO A 162 -10.55 4.89 12.53
CA PRO A 162 -11.03 6.02 13.33
C PRO A 162 -11.14 7.31 12.50
N ASN A 163 -12.13 8.12 12.86
CA ASN A 163 -12.25 9.51 12.44
C ASN A 163 -11.13 10.32 13.11
N LEU A 164 -10.39 11.10 12.35
CA LEU A 164 -9.29 11.95 12.83
C LEU A 164 -9.70 13.43 12.87
N ALA A 165 -10.92 13.74 12.45
CA ALA A 165 -11.47 15.10 12.42
C ALA A 165 -12.43 15.38 13.59
N ASP A 166 -12.66 14.41 14.48
CA ASP A 166 -13.44 14.61 15.71
C ASP A 166 -12.52 14.74 16.94
N SER A 167 -13.12 14.86 18.12
CA SER A 167 -12.41 14.98 19.39
C SER A 167 -12.22 13.64 20.12
N ASP A 168 -12.64 12.53 19.51
CA ASP A 168 -12.52 11.20 20.12
C ASP A 168 -11.22 10.50 19.67
N TRP A 169 -10.32 10.28 20.61
CA TRP A 169 -8.99 9.74 20.37
C TRP A 169 -8.74 8.47 21.19
N LEU A 170 -8.66 7.32 20.53
CA LEU A 170 -8.41 6.03 21.19
C LEU A 170 -7.14 6.01 22.06
N HIS A 171 -6.09 6.71 21.63
CA HIS A 171 -4.79 6.74 22.32
C HIS A 171 -4.44 8.12 22.88
N GLY A 172 -5.36 9.08 22.79
CA GLY A 172 -5.16 10.47 23.17
C GLY A 172 -4.81 11.37 21.99
N GLY A 173 -5.36 12.61 22.00
CA GLY A 173 -5.28 13.59 20.92
C GLY A 173 -4.15 14.63 21.10
N GLU A 174 -3.22 14.44 22.03
CA GLU A 174 -2.06 15.34 22.14
C GLU A 174 -1.13 15.18 20.93
N PRO A 175 -0.55 16.27 20.41
CA PRO A 175 0.29 16.24 19.21
C PRO A 175 1.43 15.24 19.27
N SER A 176 2.06 15.09 20.44
CA SER A 176 3.14 14.11 20.66
C SER A 176 2.64 12.65 20.57
N THR A 177 1.44 12.39 21.06
CA THR A 177 0.80 11.07 20.99
C THR A 177 0.39 10.72 19.57
N ILE A 178 -0.13 11.69 18.81
CA ILE A 178 -0.44 11.54 17.38
C ILE A 178 0.86 11.26 16.62
N LYS A 179 1.94 12.05 16.84
CA LYS A 179 3.26 11.81 16.25
C LYS A 179 3.75 10.40 16.56
N GLN A 180 3.67 9.97 17.82
CA GLN A 180 4.07 8.62 18.23
C GLN A 180 3.25 7.54 17.52
N SER A 181 1.94 7.73 17.38
CA SER A 181 1.06 6.78 16.69
C SER A 181 1.44 6.62 15.22
N ILE A 182 1.80 7.71 14.54
CA ILE A 182 2.25 7.67 13.14
C ILE A 182 3.65 7.05 13.04
N MET A 183 4.57 7.42 13.95
CA MET A 183 5.94 6.90 13.95
C MET A 183 6.02 5.39 14.18
N GLN A 184 5.31 4.90 15.19
CA GLN A 184 5.45 3.54 15.70
C GLN A 184 4.31 2.61 15.29
N GLY A 185 3.22 3.17 14.74
CA GLY A 185 1.99 2.43 14.52
C GLY A 185 1.25 2.13 15.82
N ARG A 186 0.12 1.43 15.70
CA ARG A 186 -0.68 0.96 16.83
C ARG A 186 -1.24 -0.42 16.55
N VAL A 187 -1.23 -1.27 17.55
CA VAL A 187 -1.91 -2.57 17.52
C VAL A 187 -2.97 -2.55 18.61
N GLY A 188 -4.23 -2.63 18.20
CA GLY A 188 -5.38 -2.68 19.09
C GLY A 188 -5.97 -4.09 19.10
N THR A 189 -6.14 -4.69 20.28
CA THR A 189 -6.75 -6.01 20.40
C THR A 189 -7.77 -5.99 21.53
N MET A 190 -9.03 -6.25 21.18
CA MET A 190 -10.07 -6.63 22.13
C MET A 190 -10.24 -8.15 22.05
N PRO A 191 -9.99 -8.90 23.12
CA PRO A 191 -10.16 -10.35 23.08
C PRO A 191 -11.63 -10.74 22.91
N ALA A 192 -11.86 -11.94 22.37
CA ALA A 192 -13.20 -12.53 22.31
C ALA A 192 -13.71 -12.85 23.71
N MET A 193 -14.83 -12.24 24.11
CA MET A 193 -15.42 -12.41 25.44
C MET A 193 -16.57 -13.42 25.48
N GLY A 194 -16.90 -14.03 24.35
CA GLY A 194 -18.01 -14.98 24.25
C GLY A 194 -17.92 -16.14 25.24
N ALA A 195 -16.76 -16.78 25.35
CA ALA A 195 -16.55 -17.89 26.29
C ALA A 195 -16.53 -17.43 27.76
N VAL A 196 -16.08 -16.21 28.03
CA VAL A 196 -16.03 -15.64 29.39
C VAL A 196 -17.42 -15.31 29.91
N LEU A 197 -18.30 -14.77 29.05
CA LEU A 197 -19.67 -14.41 29.40
C LEU A 197 -20.63 -15.61 29.43
N GLY A 198 -20.33 -16.65 28.66
CA GLY A 198 -21.02 -17.92 28.65
C GLY A 198 -22.11 -18.02 27.57
N SER A 199 -23.35 -17.54 27.83
CA SER A 199 -24.45 -17.71 26.89
C SER A 199 -24.65 -16.51 25.97
N ASP A 200 -25.29 -16.74 24.82
CA ASP A 200 -25.73 -15.66 23.92
C ASP A 200 -26.68 -14.66 24.59
N LYS A 201 -27.49 -15.11 25.55
CA LYS A 201 -28.37 -14.22 26.35
C LYS A 201 -27.53 -13.30 27.25
N ASP A 202 -26.42 -13.78 27.78
CA ASP A 202 -25.50 -12.97 28.58
C ASP A 202 -24.80 -11.92 27.73
N ILE A 203 -24.31 -12.32 26.54
CA ILE A 203 -23.72 -11.39 25.57
C ILE A 203 -24.73 -10.33 25.15
N GLU A 204 -25.97 -10.74 24.88
CA GLU A 204 -27.05 -9.82 24.54
C GLU A 204 -27.32 -8.81 25.67
N SER A 205 -27.37 -9.28 26.91
CA SER A 205 -27.58 -8.43 28.08
C SER A 205 -26.46 -7.41 28.27
N VAL A 206 -25.21 -7.84 28.15
CA VAL A 206 -24.04 -6.93 28.19
C VAL A 206 -24.07 -5.93 27.02
N ALA A 207 -24.44 -6.35 25.82
CA ALA A 207 -24.59 -5.45 24.68
C ALA A 207 -25.65 -4.38 24.90
N HIS A 208 -26.81 -4.73 25.51
CA HIS A 208 -27.82 -3.76 25.90
C HIS A 208 -27.29 -2.78 26.96
N TYR A 209 -26.54 -3.25 27.95
CA TYR A 209 -25.92 -2.39 28.95
C TYR A 209 -24.91 -1.42 28.30
N VAL A 210 -24.02 -1.90 27.43
CA VAL A 210 -23.04 -1.07 26.72
C VAL A 210 -23.73 -0.01 25.85
N ARG A 211 -24.78 -0.38 25.11
CA ARG A 211 -25.57 0.59 24.34
C ARG A 211 -26.25 1.63 25.20
N ASN A 212 -26.75 1.23 26.38
CA ASN A 212 -27.35 2.15 27.36
C ASN A 212 -26.31 3.16 27.89
N LEU A 213 -25.04 2.78 28.08
CA LEU A 213 -24.00 3.72 28.50
C LEU A 213 -23.84 4.89 27.53
N SER A 214 -23.98 4.63 26.23
CA SER A 214 -23.89 5.67 25.17
C SER A 214 -25.21 6.39 24.89
N GLY A 215 -26.29 6.08 25.64
CA GLY A 215 -27.61 6.65 25.45
C GLY A 215 -28.39 6.09 24.26
N LEU A 216 -27.93 4.98 23.67
CA LEU A 216 -28.71 4.28 22.63
C LEU A 216 -29.85 3.49 23.22
N ALA A 217 -30.91 3.29 22.43
CA ALA A 217 -32.09 2.52 22.85
C ALA A 217 -31.71 1.11 23.29
N ALA A 218 -32.09 0.70 24.48
CA ALA A 218 -31.79 -0.57 25.08
C ALA A 218 -32.98 -1.08 25.94
N ASP A 219 -33.11 -2.41 26.04
CA ASP A 219 -34.13 -3.04 26.89
C ASP A 219 -33.72 -2.90 28.36
N PRO A 220 -34.54 -2.22 29.23
CA PRO A 220 -34.16 -1.99 30.62
C PRO A 220 -33.96 -3.27 31.44
N ILE A 221 -34.66 -4.35 31.13
CA ILE A 221 -34.53 -5.63 31.82
C ILE A 221 -33.16 -6.22 31.48
N LYS A 222 -32.79 -6.26 30.20
CA LYS A 222 -31.47 -6.75 29.74
C LYS A 222 -30.34 -5.88 30.24
N VAL A 223 -30.52 -4.54 30.32
CA VAL A 223 -29.54 -3.63 30.93
C VAL A 223 -29.29 -4.01 32.38
N ALA A 224 -30.34 -4.29 33.18
CA ALA A 224 -30.17 -4.70 34.58
C ALA A 224 -29.40 -6.02 34.72
N PHE A 225 -29.63 -6.99 33.84
CA PHE A 225 -28.88 -8.25 33.79
C PHE A 225 -27.45 -8.09 33.26
N GLY A 226 -27.21 -7.18 32.32
CA GLY A 226 -25.90 -6.92 31.70
C GLY A 226 -24.93 -6.16 32.61
N LYS A 227 -25.45 -5.24 33.44
CA LYS A 227 -24.63 -4.38 34.32
C LYS A 227 -23.65 -5.14 35.19
N PRO A 228 -24.02 -6.17 35.97
CA PRO A 228 -23.05 -6.91 36.80
C PRO A 228 -22.03 -7.70 35.93
N LYS A 229 -22.40 -8.16 34.74
CA LYS A 229 -21.54 -8.90 33.84
C LYS A 229 -20.51 -8.01 33.14
N PHE A 230 -20.76 -6.70 33.04
CA PHE A 230 -19.82 -5.72 32.50
C PHE A 230 -18.52 -5.62 33.33
N ALA A 231 -18.50 -6.14 34.55
CA ALA A 231 -17.29 -6.22 35.36
C ALA A 231 -16.13 -6.92 34.61
N ALA A 232 -16.40 -7.90 33.74
CA ALA A 232 -15.42 -8.55 32.89
C ALA A 232 -14.79 -7.61 31.84
N CYS A 233 -15.44 -6.53 31.49
CA CYS A 233 -15.00 -5.54 30.49
C CYS A 233 -14.30 -4.34 31.15
N ALA A 234 -14.57 -4.11 32.44
CA ALA A 234 -14.15 -2.92 33.18
C ALA A 234 -12.62 -2.77 33.30
N ALA A 235 -11.86 -3.88 33.24
CA ALA A 235 -10.41 -3.86 33.28
C ALA A 235 -9.78 -3.03 32.13
N CYS A 236 -10.40 -3.07 30.94
CA CYS A 236 -9.95 -2.30 29.78
C CYS A 236 -10.79 -1.02 29.58
N HIS A 237 -12.12 -1.11 29.69
CA HIS A 237 -13.03 0.00 29.39
C HIS A 237 -13.37 0.90 30.60
N GLY A 238 -12.87 0.58 31.78
CA GLY A 238 -13.21 1.29 33.00
C GLY A 238 -14.60 0.89 33.55
N VAL A 239 -14.82 1.09 34.83
CA VAL A 239 -16.09 0.71 35.52
C VAL A 239 -17.32 1.48 35.00
N GLU A 240 -17.08 2.70 34.49
CA GLU A 240 -18.11 3.57 33.88
C GLU A 240 -18.12 3.46 32.34
N GLY A 241 -17.29 2.59 31.75
CA GLY A 241 -17.18 2.44 30.32
C GLY A 241 -16.48 3.60 29.58
N LYS A 242 -15.76 4.49 30.30
CA LYS A 242 -15.10 5.69 29.73
C LYS A 242 -13.83 5.40 28.93
N GLY A 243 -13.46 4.12 28.81
CA GLY A 243 -12.27 3.70 28.06
C GLY A 243 -10.94 3.88 28.82
N ASN A 244 -9.87 3.57 28.11
CA ASN A 244 -8.50 3.74 28.60
C ASN A 244 -7.55 4.03 27.43
N PRO A 245 -7.13 5.31 27.26
CA PRO A 245 -6.24 5.69 26.15
C PRO A 245 -4.87 4.99 26.17
N MET A 246 -4.37 4.60 27.35
CA MET A 246 -3.11 3.87 27.45
C MET A 246 -3.17 2.48 26.81
N LEU A 247 -4.34 1.86 26.84
CA LEU A 247 -4.61 0.56 26.23
C LEU A 247 -5.24 0.66 24.82
N GLY A 248 -5.64 1.87 24.41
CA GLY A 248 -6.44 2.06 23.19
C GLY A 248 -7.83 1.44 23.32
N ALA A 249 -8.35 1.31 24.54
CA ALA A 249 -9.70 0.83 24.79
C ALA A 249 -10.69 1.98 24.64
N PRO A 250 -11.67 1.91 23.70
CA PRO A 250 -12.59 3.00 23.42
C PRO A 250 -13.50 3.33 24.60
N ASN A 251 -13.92 4.60 24.66
CA ASN A 251 -15.02 5.06 25.47
C ASN A 251 -16.34 4.46 24.96
N LEU A 252 -17.04 3.74 25.81
CA LEU A 252 -18.33 3.11 25.51
C LEU A 252 -19.52 3.97 25.95
N ALA A 253 -19.25 5.10 26.62
CA ALA A 253 -20.26 6.01 27.13
C ALA A 253 -20.51 7.23 26.24
N ASP A 254 -19.79 7.36 25.12
CA ASP A 254 -20.01 8.39 24.13
C ASP A 254 -20.88 7.89 22.95
N LYS A 255 -20.94 8.69 21.88
CA LYS A 255 -21.73 8.37 20.67
C LYS A 255 -20.87 7.90 19.49
N VAL A 256 -19.56 7.75 19.68
CA VAL A 256 -18.62 7.37 18.63
C VAL A 256 -18.43 5.85 18.61
N TRP A 257 -18.72 5.23 17.48
CA TRP A 257 -18.72 3.79 17.32
C TRP A 257 -17.88 3.36 16.12
N LEU A 258 -16.66 2.92 16.36
CA LEU A 258 -15.71 2.52 15.30
C LEU A 258 -16.23 1.40 14.38
N TYR A 259 -17.04 0.48 14.93
CA TYR A 259 -17.64 -0.63 14.17
C TYR A 259 -19.15 -0.50 13.97
N GLY A 260 -19.76 0.50 14.58
CA GLY A 260 -21.20 0.72 14.62
C GLY A 260 -21.85 0.26 15.93
N GLY A 261 -22.89 1.00 16.35
CA GLY A 261 -23.61 0.84 17.63
C GLY A 261 -24.89 0.00 17.54
N SER A 262 -25.11 -0.76 16.44
CA SER A 262 -26.26 -1.66 16.38
C SER A 262 -26.12 -2.80 17.39
N GLN A 263 -27.25 -3.35 17.83
CA GLN A 263 -27.27 -4.46 18.80
C GLN A 263 -26.42 -5.63 18.30
N GLU A 264 -26.60 -6.01 17.03
CA GLU A 264 -25.93 -7.13 16.38
C GLU A 264 -24.41 -6.89 16.29
N THR A 265 -24.01 -5.68 15.94
CA THR A 265 -22.59 -5.31 15.82
C THR A 265 -21.89 -5.32 17.17
N VAL A 266 -22.56 -4.81 18.22
CA VAL A 266 -22.00 -4.83 19.58
C VAL A 266 -21.88 -6.27 20.10
N MET A 267 -22.91 -7.11 19.88
CA MET A 267 -22.87 -8.54 20.21
C MET A 267 -21.76 -9.27 19.47
N GLU A 268 -21.60 -9.00 18.16
CA GLU A 268 -20.51 -9.58 17.36
C GLU A 268 -19.14 -9.18 17.93
N THR A 269 -18.97 -7.90 18.24
CA THR A 269 -17.73 -7.36 18.82
C THR A 269 -17.39 -8.04 20.14
N ILE A 270 -18.38 -8.21 21.02
CA ILE A 270 -18.20 -8.92 22.30
C ILE A 270 -17.87 -10.40 22.08
N ARG A 271 -18.59 -11.06 21.17
CA ARG A 271 -18.44 -12.49 20.91
C ARG A 271 -17.10 -12.85 20.32
N LYS A 272 -16.68 -12.11 19.25
CA LYS A 272 -15.51 -12.44 18.42
C LYS A 272 -14.25 -11.64 18.79
N GLY A 273 -14.41 -10.54 19.55
CA GLY A 273 -13.34 -9.57 19.72
C GLY A 273 -13.09 -8.71 18.47
N ARG A 274 -12.06 -7.89 18.56
CA ARG A 274 -11.58 -7.05 17.43
C ARG A 274 -10.04 -7.00 17.47
N ALA A 275 -9.44 -7.01 16.28
CA ALA A 275 -8.01 -6.81 16.11
C ALA A 275 -7.77 -5.87 14.93
N ASN A 276 -7.05 -4.79 15.17
CA ASN A 276 -6.69 -3.79 14.17
C ASN A 276 -5.24 -3.41 14.30
N THR A 277 -4.61 -3.08 13.17
CA THR A 277 -3.24 -2.59 13.13
C THR A 277 -3.19 -1.33 12.27
N MET A 278 -2.68 -0.24 12.84
CA MET A 278 -2.17 0.90 12.11
C MET A 278 -0.67 0.68 11.91
N PRO A 279 -0.15 0.59 10.68
CA PRO A 279 1.27 0.36 10.45
C PRO A 279 2.13 1.55 10.92
N ALA A 280 3.40 1.27 11.22
CA ALA A 280 4.38 2.30 11.51
C ALA A 280 4.85 2.98 10.23
N PHE A 281 4.86 4.31 10.19
CA PHE A 281 5.33 5.10 9.06
C PHE A 281 6.69 5.77 9.30
N GLY A 282 7.25 5.64 10.50
CA GLY A 282 8.48 6.33 10.91
C GLY A 282 9.68 5.98 10.06
N GLU A 283 9.92 4.71 9.79
CA GLU A 283 11.04 4.25 8.96
C GLU A 283 10.87 4.67 7.49
N PHE A 284 9.64 4.60 6.99
CA PHE A 284 9.33 4.90 5.59
C PHE A 284 9.33 6.41 5.29
N LEU A 285 8.69 7.24 6.13
CA LEU A 285 8.57 8.67 5.90
C LEU A 285 9.73 9.48 6.50
N GLY A 286 10.33 9.00 7.58
CA GLY A 286 11.28 9.74 8.39
C GLY A 286 10.59 10.69 9.38
N GLU A 287 11.31 11.02 10.47
CA GLU A 287 10.78 11.79 11.59
C GLU A 287 10.29 13.20 11.18
N GLU A 288 11.01 13.87 10.28
CA GLU A 288 10.71 15.23 9.85
C GLU A 288 9.35 15.34 9.11
N LYS A 289 9.08 14.41 8.20
CA LYS A 289 7.78 14.34 7.49
C LYS A 289 6.65 13.93 8.42
N VAL A 290 6.91 12.99 9.31
CA VAL A 290 5.92 12.57 10.32
C VAL A 290 5.60 13.72 11.26
N HIS A 291 6.56 14.60 11.58
CA HIS A 291 6.31 15.77 12.40
C HIS A 291 5.30 16.73 11.74
N VAL A 292 5.49 17.06 10.47
CA VAL A 292 4.55 17.90 9.70
C VAL A 292 3.18 17.21 9.54
N LEU A 293 3.17 15.92 9.26
CA LEU A 293 1.94 15.12 9.13
C LEU A 293 1.15 15.07 10.44
N ALA A 294 1.84 14.89 11.59
CA ALA A 294 1.21 14.90 12.90
C ALA A 294 0.59 16.27 13.25
N ALA A 295 1.27 17.36 12.89
CA ALA A 295 0.75 18.71 13.04
C ALA A 295 -0.54 18.91 12.21
N TYR A 296 -0.56 18.44 10.97
CA TYR A 296 -1.74 18.46 10.12
C TYR A 296 -2.90 17.65 10.73
N VAL A 297 -2.66 16.38 11.11
CA VAL A 297 -3.68 15.53 11.71
C VAL A 297 -4.24 16.13 13.00
N TRP A 298 -3.39 16.72 13.85
CA TRP A 298 -3.85 17.41 15.05
C TRP A 298 -4.75 18.61 14.71
N SER A 299 -4.44 19.34 13.65
CA SER A 299 -5.24 20.51 13.24
C SER A 299 -6.66 20.16 12.80
N LEU A 300 -6.89 18.94 12.30
CA LEU A 300 -8.20 18.51 11.80
C LEU A 300 -9.31 18.57 12.86
N SER A 301 -8.97 18.31 14.12
CA SER A 301 -9.91 18.34 15.25
C SER A 301 -9.78 19.59 16.14
N ASN A 302 -8.73 20.43 15.97
CA ASN A 302 -8.39 21.48 16.93
C ASN A 302 -8.38 22.91 16.36
N GLN A 303 -8.56 23.08 15.05
CA GLN A 303 -8.62 24.42 14.45
C GLN A 303 -9.72 24.50 13.38
N PRO A 304 -10.40 25.67 13.23
CA PRO A 304 -11.15 25.92 12.01
C PRO A 304 -10.16 25.93 10.84
N ILE A 305 -10.47 25.15 9.79
CA ILE A 305 -9.71 25.14 8.54
C ILE A 305 -9.65 26.59 8.04
N VAL A 306 -8.49 27.21 8.10
CA VAL A 306 -8.24 28.45 7.37
C VAL A 306 -8.08 28.02 5.92
N THR A 307 -9.21 27.95 5.21
CA THR A 307 -9.19 27.84 3.75
C THR A 307 -8.43 29.06 3.25
N ALA A 308 -7.24 28.82 2.68
CA ALA A 308 -6.55 29.85 1.93
C ALA A 308 -7.52 30.28 0.83
N GLU A 309 -8.07 31.50 0.94
CA GLU A 309 -8.80 32.11 -0.15
C GLU A 309 -7.92 32.01 -1.41
N ALA A 310 -8.45 31.33 -2.41
CA ALA A 310 -7.82 31.25 -3.72
C ALA A 310 -7.63 32.67 -4.24
N LYS A 311 -6.37 33.12 -4.27
CA LYS A 311 -5.95 34.28 -5.05
C LYS A 311 -5.53 33.85 -6.44
#